data_0bf3a19a64a17f541c472f1edb2098b4
#
_entry.id   0bf3a19a64a17f541c472f1edb2098b4
#
_cell.length_a   1.000
_cell.length_b   1.000
_cell.length_c   1.000
_cell.angle_alpha   90.00
_cell.angle_beta   90.00
_cell.angle_gamma   90.00
#
_symmetry.space_group_name_H-M   'P 1'
#
loop_
_entity.id
_entity.type
_entity.pdbx_description
1 polymer ?
#
loop_
_entity_poly.entity_id
_entity_poly.type
_entity_poly.pdbx_seq_one_letter_code
_entity_poly.pdbx_strand_id
1 'polypeptide(L)'
;DTRVRDPRLWYAPWLTPGTHASMAGLATSGTLTHWFRDQFARDLPKADAFPTLAAEAAESPKGANGLLLLPYFSGERTPIHDTNAKGAFFGLNLTHTRGDMYRALIEGIAYGTNHVTRTYADLNQPPTRLLAVGGGTKNQLWLQATSDITGIDQIVCEKTVGASYGN
;
A
#
# COMPACT_ATOMS: atom_id res chain seq x y z
N ASP A 1 12.96 -12.02 -15.76
CA ASP A 1 14.18 -11.26 -15.95
C ASP A 1 15.30 -11.81 -15.06
N THR A 2 16.39 -12.28 -15.61
CA THR A 2 17.52 -12.83 -14.85
C THR A 2 18.40 -11.74 -14.23
N ARG A 3 18.17 -10.48 -14.56
CA ARG A 3 18.94 -9.31 -14.07
C ARG A 3 18.54 -8.89 -12.65
N VAL A 4 17.33 -9.24 -12.22
CA VAL A 4 16.78 -8.83 -10.94
C VAL A 4 16.80 -10.03 -9.99
N ARG A 5 17.95 -10.32 -9.40
CA ARG A 5 18.11 -11.38 -8.39
C ARG A 5 18.60 -10.77 -7.09
N ASP A 6 17.77 -10.86 -6.05
CA ASP A 6 18.08 -10.35 -4.71
C ASP A 6 17.32 -11.19 -3.67
N PRO A 7 17.93 -11.57 -2.54
CA PRO A 7 17.27 -12.37 -1.51
C PRO A 7 16.04 -11.72 -0.90
N ARG A 8 15.88 -10.41 -1.08
CA ARG A 8 14.68 -9.68 -0.64
C ARG A 8 13.45 -9.92 -1.53
N LEU A 9 13.61 -10.53 -2.71
CA LEU A 9 12.59 -10.71 -3.74
C LEU A 9 12.30 -12.19 -3.98
N TRP A 10 11.11 -12.48 -4.48
CA TRP A 10 10.75 -13.81 -4.98
C TRP A 10 10.77 -13.83 -6.49
N TYR A 11 10.97 -15.05 -7.05
CA TYR A 11 10.99 -15.28 -8.48
C TYR A 11 10.07 -16.43 -8.82
N ALA A 12 9.32 -16.27 -9.91
CA ALA A 12 8.52 -17.34 -10.49
C ALA A 12 8.67 -17.36 -12.01
N PRO A 13 8.53 -18.52 -12.64
CA PRO A 13 8.33 -18.58 -14.09
C PRO A 13 7.14 -17.71 -14.49
N TRP A 14 7.25 -17.03 -15.62
CA TRP A 14 6.17 -16.21 -16.15
C TRP A 14 5.48 -16.90 -17.33
N LEU A 15 4.39 -16.31 -17.84
CA LEU A 15 3.55 -16.90 -18.90
C LEU A 15 4.30 -17.21 -20.20
N THR A 16 5.30 -16.41 -20.54
CA THR A 16 6.12 -16.64 -21.72
C THR A 16 7.29 -17.56 -21.36
N PRO A 17 7.50 -18.69 -22.06
CA PRO A 17 8.63 -19.61 -21.83
C PRO A 17 9.97 -18.85 -21.79
N GLY A 18 10.81 -19.19 -20.81
CA GLY A 18 12.12 -18.55 -20.62
C GLY A 18 12.08 -17.17 -19.94
N THR A 19 10.89 -16.65 -19.60
CA THR A 19 10.76 -15.42 -18.82
C THR A 19 10.41 -15.70 -17.36
N HIS A 20 10.75 -14.75 -16.48
CA HIS A 20 10.48 -14.84 -15.05
C HIS A 20 9.90 -13.52 -14.55
N ALA A 21 9.01 -13.62 -13.59
CA ALA A 21 8.54 -12.48 -12.81
C ALA A 21 9.37 -12.37 -11.52
N SER A 22 9.84 -11.17 -11.24
CA SER A 22 10.34 -10.81 -9.92
C SER A 22 9.17 -10.25 -9.10
N MET A 23 9.01 -10.73 -7.89
CA MET A 23 7.88 -10.42 -7.03
C MET A 23 8.34 -9.89 -5.68
N ALA A 24 7.57 -8.96 -5.16
CA ALA A 24 7.72 -8.40 -3.83
C ALA A 24 6.34 -8.18 -3.21
N GLY A 25 6.25 -8.05 -1.91
CA GLY A 25 4.94 -7.82 -1.29
C GLY A 25 5.03 -7.33 0.13
N LEU A 26 4.08 -6.48 0.47
CA LEU A 26 3.79 -6.10 1.85
C LEU A 26 2.97 -7.20 2.51
N ALA A 27 3.22 -7.44 3.81
CA ALA A 27 2.42 -8.39 4.58
C ALA A 27 1.01 -7.88 4.83
N THR A 28 0.87 -6.56 4.99
CA THR A 28 -0.43 -5.90 5.18
C THR A 28 -0.57 -4.68 4.29
N SER A 29 -1.70 -4.58 3.60
CA SER A 29 -2.10 -3.39 2.82
C SER A 29 -3.64 -3.24 2.88
N GLY A 30 -4.40 -3.79 1.94
CA GLY A 30 -5.86 -3.74 1.96
C GLY A 30 -6.48 -4.31 3.24
N THR A 31 -5.93 -5.37 3.80
CA THR A 31 -6.36 -5.92 5.11
C THR A 31 -6.25 -4.91 6.24
N LEU A 32 -5.28 -4.02 6.21
CA LEU A 32 -5.11 -2.98 7.21
C LEU A 32 -6.24 -1.95 7.17
N THR A 33 -6.75 -1.61 5.97
CA THR A 33 -7.91 -0.72 5.84
C THR A 33 -9.18 -1.38 6.41
N HIS A 34 -9.37 -2.69 6.20
CA HIS A 34 -10.46 -3.45 6.81
C HIS A 34 -10.36 -3.48 8.34
N TRP A 35 -9.16 -3.76 8.87
CA TRP A 35 -8.91 -3.71 10.30
C TRP A 35 -9.25 -2.33 10.89
N PHE A 36 -8.81 -1.26 10.25
CA PHE A 36 -9.10 0.10 10.74
C PHE A 36 -10.60 0.38 10.76
N ARG A 37 -11.32 0.05 9.69
CA ARG A 37 -12.79 0.16 9.65
C ARG A 37 -13.42 -0.59 10.82
N ASP A 38 -13.02 -1.85 11.04
CA ASP A 38 -13.64 -2.72 12.04
C ASP A 38 -13.29 -2.33 13.48
N GLN A 39 -12.21 -1.59 13.71
CA GLN A 39 -11.81 -1.12 15.04
C GLN A 39 -12.21 0.32 15.32
N PHE A 40 -12.10 1.22 14.34
CA PHE A 40 -12.22 2.68 14.54
C PHE A 40 -13.42 3.32 13.84
N ALA A 41 -14.21 2.56 13.10
CA ALA A 41 -15.37 3.07 12.36
C ALA A 41 -16.61 2.19 12.54
N ARG A 42 -16.80 1.64 13.76
CA ARG A 42 -17.97 0.81 14.11
C ARG A 42 -19.27 1.58 14.15
N ASP A 43 -19.20 2.87 14.29
CA ASP A 43 -20.30 3.83 14.25
C ASP A 43 -20.85 4.01 12.82
N LEU A 44 -20.11 3.63 11.79
CA LEU A 44 -20.50 3.78 10.39
C LEU A 44 -21.16 2.52 9.83
N PRO A 45 -22.22 2.66 9.01
CA PRO A 45 -22.76 1.55 8.25
C PRO A 45 -21.67 0.93 7.35
N LYS A 46 -21.58 -0.40 7.29
CA LYS A 46 -20.52 -1.09 6.53
C LYS A 46 -20.44 -0.67 5.05
N ALA A 47 -21.58 -0.38 4.43
CA ALA A 47 -21.64 0.04 3.03
C ALA A 47 -20.97 1.39 2.80
N ASP A 48 -21.07 2.30 3.77
CA ASP A 48 -20.63 3.69 3.67
C ASP A 48 -19.27 3.94 4.34
N ALA A 49 -18.78 2.96 5.10
CA ALA A 49 -17.60 3.15 5.96
C ALA A 49 -16.34 3.56 5.17
N PHE A 50 -16.02 2.90 4.06
CA PHE A 50 -14.85 3.26 3.27
C PHE A 50 -14.98 4.61 2.56
N PRO A 51 -16.10 4.96 1.91
CA PRO A 51 -16.31 6.31 1.39
C PRO A 51 -16.20 7.39 2.46
N THR A 52 -16.80 7.19 3.63
CA THR A 52 -16.73 8.13 4.74
C THR A 52 -15.32 8.31 5.28
N LEU A 53 -14.61 7.19 5.53
CA LEU A 53 -13.21 7.24 5.97
C LEU A 53 -12.29 7.93 4.95
N ALA A 54 -12.54 7.72 3.66
CA ALA A 54 -11.79 8.39 2.61
C ALA A 54 -12.09 9.91 2.57
N ALA A 55 -13.35 10.31 2.80
CA ALA A 55 -13.72 11.71 2.88
C ALA A 55 -13.09 12.38 4.12
N GLU A 56 -13.19 11.77 5.30
CA GLU A 56 -12.56 12.29 6.52
C GLU A 56 -11.02 12.41 6.35
N ALA A 57 -10.37 11.43 5.70
CA ALA A 57 -8.96 11.51 5.45
C ALA A 57 -8.58 12.55 4.39
N ALA A 58 -9.46 12.90 3.48
CA ALA A 58 -9.25 13.96 2.51
C ALA A 58 -9.19 15.36 3.15
N GLU A 59 -9.89 15.57 4.27
CA GLU A 59 -9.80 16.79 5.07
C GLU A 59 -8.47 16.94 5.82
N SER A 60 -7.77 15.83 6.05
CA SER A 60 -6.44 15.84 6.66
C SER A 60 -5.37 16.25 5.64
N PRO A 61 -4.40 17.09 5.99
CA PRO A 61 -3.32 17.45 5.07
C PRO A 61 -2.39 16.29 4.76
N LYS A 62 -1.64 16.39 3.67
CA LYS A 62 -0.54 15.46 3.38
C LYS A 62 0.42 15.40 4.56
N GLY A 63 0.83 14.19 4.95
CA GLY A 63 1.61 13.95 6.17
C GLY A 63 0.76 13.84 7.43
N ALA A 64 -0.58 13.79 7.31
CA ALA A 64 -1.51 13.48 8.40
C ALA A 64 -1.23 14.25 9.71
N ASN A 65 -0.95 15.56 9.61
CA ASN A 65 -0.56 16.43 10.74
C ASN A 65 0.65 15.92 11.54
N GLY A 66 1.59 15.23 10.88
CA GLY A 66 2.80 14.66 11.51
C GLY A 66 2.61 13.25 12.07
N LEU A 67 1.45 12.64 11.88
CA LEU A 67 1.19 11.26 12.28
C LEU A 67 1.75 10.29 11.25
N LEU A 68 2.58 9.37 11.68
CA LEU A 68 3.14 8.29 10.85
C LEU A 68 2.57 6.94 11.27
N LEU A 69 2.36 6.05 10.29
CA LEU A 69 2.03 4.66 10.56
C LEU A 69 3.07 3.72 9.95
N LEU A 70 3.55 2.79 10.77
CA LEU A 70 4.31 1.62 10.31
C LEU A 70 3.33 0.49 9.99
N PRO A 71 3.23 0.03 8.72
CA PRO A 71 2.16 -0.89 8.31
C PRO A 71 2.45 -2.38 8.63
N TYR A 72 3.30 -2.70 9.59
CA TYR A 72 3.81 -4.05 9.85
C TYR A 72 2.94 -4.87 10.80
N PHE A 73 1.62 -4.77 10.67
CA PHE A 73 0.64 -5.37 11.60
C PHE A 73 0.63 -6.91 11.60
N SER A 74 1.17 -7.56 10.58
CA SER A 74 1.31 -9.02 10.48
C SER A 74 2.75 -9.43 10.17
N GLY A 75 3.71 -8.74 10.78
CA GLY A 75 5.09 -8.83 10.33
C GLY A 75 5.30 -8.10 9.01
N GLU A 76 6.47 -8.25 8.42
CA GLU A 76 6.74 -7.69 7.10
C GLU A 76 7.52 -8.66 6.22
N ARG A 77 7.26 -8.56 4.91
CA ARG A 77 7.90 -9.33 3.85
C ARG A 77 9.03 -8.50 3.22
N THR A 78 8.89 -8.12 1.98
CA THR A 78 9.89 -7.34 1.23
C THR A 78 9.94 -5.88 1.71
N PRO A 79 11.12 -5.35 1.99
CA PRO A 79 12.44 -6.00 1.95
C PRO A 79 12.93 -6.48 3.33
N ILE A 80 12.12 -6.38 4.37
CA ILE A 80 12.54 -6.54 5.78
C ILE A 80 12.64 -8.02 6.17
N HIS A 81 11.69 -8.85 5.73
CA HIS A 81 11.58 -10.27 6.07
C HIS A 81 11.62 -10.56 7.58
N ASP A 82 10.86 -9.77 8.36
CA ASP A 82 10.73 -9.93 9.79
C ASP A 82 9.27 -10.25 10.18
N THR A 83 9.03 -11.48 10.60
CA THR A 83 7.71 -11.94 11.06
C THR A 83 7.31 -11.35 12.41
N ASN A 84 8.26 -10.82 13.17
CA ASN A 84 8.03 -10.21 14.48
C ASN A 84 7.80 -8.69 14.42
N ALA A 85 8.01 -8.07 13.27
CA ALA A 85 7.74 -6.65 13.08
C ALA A 85 6.28 -6.33 13.45
N LYS A 86 6.06 -5.17 14.05
CA LYS A 86 4.74 -4.72 14.50
C LYS A 86 4.38 -3.38 13.89
N GLY A 87 3.07 -3.20 13.65
CA GLY A 87 2.52 -1.92 13.30
C GLY A 87 2.56 -0.93 14.46
N ALA A 88 2.71 0.34 14.14
CA ALA A 88 2.70 1.40 15.14
C ALA A 88 2.21 2.71 14.54
N PHE A 89 1.43 3.48 15.30
CA PHE A 89 1.26 4.90 15.09
C PHE A 89 2.33 5.66 15.86
N PHE A 90 3.01 6.58 15.20
CA PHE A 90 4.04 7.42 15.79
C PHE A 90 3.67 8.89 15.65
N GLY A 91 3.78 9.65 16.73
CA GLY A 91 3.44 11.07 16.74
C GLY A 91 1.98 11.39 17.12
N LEU A 92 1.20 10.40 17.58
CA LEU A 92 -0.19 10.61 17.99
C LEU A 92 -0.28 11.57 19.18
N ASN A 93 -1.21 12.53 19.08
CA ASN A 93 -1.54 13.46 20.14
C ASN A 93 -3.05 13.73 20.18
N LEU A 94 -3.51 14.58 21.12
CA LEU A 94 -4.93 14.84 21.35
C LEU A 94 -5.64 15.65 20.24
N THR A 95 -4.92 16.20 19.28
CA THR A 95 -5.51 16.96 18.17
C THR A 95 -5.81 16.11 16.96
N HIS A 96 -5.25 14.88 16.89
CA HIS A 96 -5.48 14.00 15.75
C HIS A 96 -6.89 13.43 15.74
N THR A 97 -7.48 13.46 14.56
CA THR A 97 -8.82 12.93 14.28
C THR A 97 -8.75 11.51 13.71
N ARG A 98 -9.90 10.84 13.58
CA ARG A 98 -10.01 9.58 12.84
C ARG A 98 -9.56 9.72 11.39
N GLY A 99 -9.86 10.87 10.76
CA GLY A 99 -9.41 11.19 9.41
C GLY A 99 -7.89 11.25 9.31
N ASP A 100 -7.20 11.88 10.26
CA ASP A 100 -5.74 11.91 10.31
C ASP A 100 -5.15 10.50 10.44
N MET A 101 -5.74 9.68 11.32
CA MET A 101 -5.30 8.30 11.52
C MET A 101 -5.48 7.45 10.25
N TYR A 102 -6.62 7.59 9.55
CA TYR A 102 -6.85 6.86 8.31
C TYR A 102 -5.96 7.36 7.18
N ARG A 103 -5.69 8.66 7.12
CA ARG A 103 -4.71 9.22 6.19
C ARG A 103 -3.32 8.68 6.46
N ALA A 104 -2.85 8.70 7.70
CA ALA A 104 -1.56 8.13 8.09
C ALA A 104 -1.46 6.65 7.73
N LEU A 105 -2.56 5.90 7.83
CA LEU A 105 -2.63 4.49 7.42
C LEU A 105 -2.42 4.35 5.90
N ILE A 106 -3.12 5.12 5.09
CA ILE A 106 -2.98 5.11 3.63
C ILE A 106 -1.56 5.51 3.20
N GLU A 107 -1.02 6.57 3.79
CA GLU A 107 0.35 7.02 3.52
C GLU A 107 1.39 6.00 4.00
N GLY A 108 1.17 5.34 5.15
CA GLY A 108 2.02 4.26 5.66
C GLY A 108 2.11 3.08 4.69
N ILE A 109 1.00 2.66 4.11
CA ILE A 109 0.98 1.64 3.05
C ILE A 109 1.74 2.13 1.82
N ALA A 110 1.59 3.39 1.43
CA ALA A 110 2.31 3.97 0.30
C ALA A 110 3.82 4.06 0.57
N TYR A 111 4.26 4.36 1.79
CA TYR A 111 5.67 4.27 2.19
C TYR A 111 6.20 2.85 2.10
N GLY A 112 5.42 1.85 2.52
CA GLY A 112 5.77 0.44 2.34
C GLY A 112 5.92 0.08 0.86
N THR A 113 5.02 0.55 0.00
CA THR A 113 5.10 0.39 -1.46
C THR A 113 6.38 1.05 -2.01
N ASN A 114 6.70 2.27 -1.54
CA ASN A 114 7.93 2.94 -1.93
C ASN A 114 9.18 2.16 -1.50
N HIS A 115 9.17 1.54 -0.33
CA HIS A 115 10.28 0.70 0.13
C HIS A 115 10.50 -0.50 -0.82
N VAL A 116 9.40 -1.11 -1.29
CA VAL A 116 9.46 -2.15 -2.33
C VAL A 116 10.02 -1.61 -3.64
N THR A 117 9.53 -0.48 -4.15
CA THR A 117 10.02 0.09 -5.43
C THR A 117 11.49 0.48 -5.35
N ARG A 118 11.95 0.98 -4.20
CA ARG A 118 13.37 1.28 -3.96
C ARG A 118 14.25 0.02 -3.95
N THR A 119 13.73 -1.13 -3.50
CA THR A 119 14.47 -2.40 -3.58
C THR A 119 14.80 -2.74 -5.04
N TYR A 120 13.89 -2.49 -5.98
CA TYR A 120 14.18 -2.65 -7.41
C TYR A 120 15.15 -1.59 -7.93
N ALA A 121 15.06 -0.36 -7.45
CA ALA A 121 15.99 0.72 -7.82
C ALA A 121 17.42 0.40 -7.37
N ASP A 122 17.62 -0.15 -6.17
CA ASP A 122 18.92 -0.62 -5.67
C ASP A 122 19.59 -1.64 -6.61
N LEU A 123 18.77 -2.38 -7.35
CA LEU A 123 19.21 -3.37 -8.33
C LEU A 123 19.38 -2.79 -9.75
N ASN A 124 19.38 -1.46 -9.88
CA ASN A 124 19.41 -0.74 -11.16
C ASN A 124 18.25 -1.11 -12.11
N GLN A 125 17.08 -1.46 -11.54
CA GLN A 125 15.85 -1.79 -12.25
C GLN A 125 14.66 -1.02 -11.65
N PRO A 126 14.72 0.33 -11.57
CA PRO A 126 13.62 1.11 -11.00
C PRO A 126 12.35 0.92 -11.83
N PRO A 127 11.20 0.71 -11.20
CA PRO A 127 9.92 0.74 -11.89
C PRO A 127 9.69 2.12 -12.50
N THR A 128 9.26 2.16 -13.76
CA THR A 128 8.96 3.43 -14.47
C THR A 128 7.47 3.76 -14.46
N ARG A 129 6.62 2.80 -14.10
CA ARG A 129 5.17 2.94 -13.99
C ARG A 129 4.61 1.87 -13.07
N LEU A 130 3.47 2.14 -12.44
CA LEU A 130 2.73 1.18 -11.65
C LEU A 130 1.36 0.94 -12.30
N LEU A 131 0.99 -0.32 -12.47
CA LEU A 131 -0.36 -0.70 -12.88
C LEU A 131 -1.17 -1.02 -11.62
N ALA A 132 -2.09 -0.13 -11.25
CA ALA A 132 -2.92 -0.30 -10.07
C ALA A 132 -4.15 -1.16 -10.39
N VAL A 133 -4.35 -2.22 -9.60
CA VAL A 133 -5.48 -3.14 -9.73
C VAL A 133 -6.08 -3.47 -8.37
N GLY A 134 -7.33 -3.93 -8.36
CA GLY A 134 -8.02 -4.37 -7.15
C GLY A 134 -8.79 -3.26 -6.43
N GLY A 135 -9.27 -3.55 -5.22
CA GLY A 135 -10.21 -2.69 -4.47
C GLY A 135 -9.65 -1.31 -4.10
N GLY A 136 -8.34 -1.21 -3.89
CA GLY A 136 -7.66 0.05 -3.56
C GLY A 136 -7.80 1.13 -4.64
N THR A 137 -8.02 0.74 -5.90
CA THR A 137 -8.20 1.70 -7.01
C THR A 137 -9.47 2.56 -6.90
N LYS A 138 -10.41 2.18 -6.05
CA LYS A 138 -11.62 2.96 -5.75
C LYS A 138 -11.34 4.13 -4.79
N ASN A 139 -10.19 4.15 -4.15
CA ASN A 139 -9.80 5.21 -3.22
C ASN A 139 -8.77 6.14 -3.88
N GLN A 140 -9.23 7.30 -4.35
CA GLN A 140 -8.39 8.31 -5.02
C GLN A 140 -7.28 8.83 -4.12
N LEU A 141 -7.55 8.97 -2.81
CA LEU A 141 -6.54 9.39 -1.85
C LEU A 141 -5.37 8.39 -1.81
N TRP A 142 -5.67 7.09 -1.84
CA TRP A 142 -4.65 6.05 -1.84
C TRP A 142 -3.81 6.08 -3.12
N LEU A 143 -4.46 6.20 -4.28
CA LEU A 143 -3.74 6.33 -5.55
C LEU A 143 -2.82 7.55 -5.53
N GLN A 144 -3.35 8.71 -5.12
CA GLN A 144 -2.57 9.95 -5.07
C GLN A 144 -1.40 9.85 -4.08
N ALA A 145 -1.64 9.35 -2.86
CA ALA A 145 -0.59 9.17 -1.86
C ALA A 145 0.52 8.23 -2.37
N THR A 146 0.16 7.16 -3.07
CA THR A 146 1.14 6.24 -3.65
C THR A 146 1.98 6.92 -4.72
N SER A 147 1.39 7.69 -5.64
CA SER A 147 2.14 8.43 -6.66
C SER A 147 3.02 9.52 -6.04
N ASP A 148 2.48 10.29 -5.09
CA ASP A 148 3.22 11.36 -4.42
C ASP A 148 4.47 10.82 -3.68
N ILE A 149 4.33 9.67 -2.99
CA ILE A 149 5.39 9.09 -2.17
C ILE A 149 6.41 8.32 -3.01
N THR A 150 5.96 7.60 -4.03
CA THR A 150 6.88 6.81 -4.88
C THR A 150 7.53 7.66 -5.97
N GLY A 151 6.91 8.76 -6.36
CA GLY A 151 7.31 9.55 -7.53
C GLY A 151 7.04 8.82 -8.85
N ILE A 152 6.16 7.81 -8.86
CA ILE A 152 5.90 6.97 -10.02
C ILE A 152 4.44 7.12 -10.45
N ASP A 153 4.23 7.31 -11.74
CA ASP A 153 2.89 7.37 -12.32
C ASP A 153 2.16 6.04 -12.19
N GLN A 154 0.88 6.11 -11.85
CA GLN A 154 -0.01 4.96 -11.81
C GLN A 154 -0.97 4.95 -12.99
N ILE A 155 -1.14 3.77 -13.57
CA ILE A 155 -2.15 3.48 -14.57
C ILE A 155 -3.24 2.64 -13.89
N VAL A 156 -4.48 3.12 -13.97
CA VAL A 156 -5.66 2.40 -13.48
C VAL A 156 -6.42 1.89 -14.71
N CYS A 157 -6.62 0.57 -14.80
CA CYS A 157 -7.40 -0.01 -15.87
C CYS A 157 -8.89 0.30 -15.69
N GLU A 158 -9.62 0.50 -16.78
CA GLU A 158 -11.09 0.69 -16.76
C GLU A 158 -11.81 -0.47 -16.08
N LYS A 159 -11.30 -1.70 -16.27
CA LYS A 159 -11.80 -2.92 -15.61
C LYS A 159 -10.79 -3.40 -14.58
N THR A 160 -11.11 -3.24 -13.30
CA THR A 160 -10.21 -3.57 -12.18
C THR A 160 -10.68 -4.84 -11.44
N VAL A 161 -10.97 -5.92 -12.18
CA VAL A 161 -11.40 -7.21 -11.59
C VAL A 161 -10.27 -8.02 -10.96
N GLY A 162 -9.06 -7.47 -10.89
CA GLY A 162 -7.91 -8.12 -10.28
C GLY A 162 -7.41 -9.34 -11.08
N ALA A 163 -6.84 -10.31 -10.38
CA ALA A 163 -6.18 -11.48 -10.98
C ALA A 163 -7.13 -12.36 -11.82
N SER A 164 -8.43 -12.34 -11.55
CA SER A 164 -9.42 -13.13 -12.30
C SER A 164 -9.75 -12.58 -13.69
N TYR A 165 -9.23 -11.41 -14.06
CA TYR A 165 -9.50 -10.82 -15.39
C TYR A 165 -8.82 -11.58 -16.54
N GLY A 166 -7.79 -12.37 -16.26
CA GLY A 166 -7.03 -13.15 -17.25
C GLY A 166 -7.49 -14.60 -17.41
N ASN A 167 -8.58 -15.01 -16.74
CA ASN A 167 -9.12 -16.37 -16.80
C ASN A 167 -10.21 -16.49 -17.89
#